data_467117e920f18dd288d4fde7b62009c8
#
_entry.id   467117e920f18dd288d4fde7b62009c8
#
_cell.length_a   1.000
_cell.length_b   1.000
_cell.length_c   1.000
_cell.angle_alpha   90.00
_cell.angle_beta   90.00
_cell.angle_gamma   90.00
#
_symmetry.space_group_name_H-M   'P 1'
#
loop_
_entity.id
_entity.type
_entity.pdbx_description
1 polymer ?
#
loop_
_entity_poly.entity_id
_entity_poly.type
_entity_poly.pdbx_seq_one_letter_code
_entity_poly.pdbx_strand_id
1 'polypeptide(L)' 'MMAAVWPFGTNQVEFTIEGGMSNRGADLDNIIKPILDTYQGIFEEFNDNKVYHIELTKKIVKKGEEYISVHINESESST' A
#
# COMPACT_ATOMS: atom_id res chain seq x y z
N MET A 1 21.45 -5.58 -10.48
CA MET A 1 20.01 -5.77 -10.24
C MET A 1 19.26 -4.62 -10.89
N MET A 2 18.24 -4.95 -11.65
CA MET A 2 17.46 -3.92 -12.30
C MET A 2 16.40 -3.40 -11.33
N ALA A 3 16.25 -2.07 -11.28
CA ALA A 3 15.20 -1.48 -10.49
C ALA A 3 13.84 -1.79 -11.13
N ALA A 4 12.84 -1.98 -10.31
CA ALA A 4 11.49 -2.17 -10.82
C ALA A 4 10.98 -0.86 -11.44
N VAL A 5 10.19 -1.00 -12.47
CA VAL A 5 9.63 0.16 -13.15
C VAL A 5 8.27 0.46 -12.57
N TRP A 6 8.05 1.73 -12.21
CA TRP A 6 6.76 2.17 -11.70
C TRP A 6 5.78 2.27 -12.88
N PRO A 7 4.71 1.49 -12.89
CA PRO A 7 3.87 1.40 -14.09
C PRO A 7 2.89 2.55 -14.26
N PHE A 8 2.77 3.42 -13.27
CA PHE A 8 1.75 4.46 -13.30
C PHE A 8 2.28 5.84 -13.68
N GLY A 9 3.57 5.93 -13.96
CA GLY A 9 4.17 7.20 -14.38
C GLY A 9 3.97 8.30 -13.37
N THR A 10 3.44 9.44 -13.79
CA THR A 10 3.19 10.59 -12.91
C THR A 10 1.74 10.66 -12.44
N ASN A 11 0.93 9.67 -12.77
CA ASN A 11 -0.48 9.67 -12.37
C ASN A 11 -0.61 9.42 -10.87
N GLN A 12 -1.68 9.93 -10.31
CA GLN A 12 -2.00 9.63 -8.92
C GLN A 12 -2.54 8.23 -8.80
N VAL A 13 -2.33 7.63 -7.64
CA VAL A 13 -2.72 6.25 -7.40
C VAL A 13 -3.50 6.13 -6.10
N GLU A 14 -4.25 5.06 -6.02
CA GLU A 14 -5.01 4.70 -4.83
C GLU A 14 -4.46 3.38 -4.30
N PHE A 15 -4.21 3.33 -3.00
CA PHE A 15 -3.78 2.10 -2.34
C PHE A 15 -4.96 1.50 -1.60
N THR A 16 -5.22 0.22 -1.84
CA THR A 16 -6.17 -0.55 -1.05
C THR A 16 -5.37 -1.60 -0.30
N ILE A 17 -5.34 -1.46 1.02
CA ILE A 17 -4.51 -2.31 1.88
C ILE A 17 -5.42 -3.10 2.80
N GLU A 18 -5.23 -4.41 2.83
CA GLU A 18 -5.97 -5.26 3.74
C GLU A 18 -4.98 -5.99 4.62
N GLY A 19 -5.16 -5.88 5.92
CA GLY A 19 -4.30 -6.54 6.89
C GLY A 19 -5.07 -7.61 7.64
N GLY A 20 -4.65 -8.87 7.54
CA GLY A 20 -5.17 -9.94 8.37
C GLY A 20 -4.34 -10.04 9.63
N MET A 21 -4.95 -9.71 10.76
CA MET A 21 -4.26 -9.65 12.04
C MET A 21 -4.86 -10.67 13.00
N SER A 22 -4.01 -11.30 13.79
CA SER A 22 -4.48 -12.25 14.80
C SER A 22 -4.81 -11.58 16.13
N ASN A 23 -4.51 -10.29 16.26
CA ASN A 23 -4.71 -9.53 17.48
C ASN A 23 -5.62 -8.34 17.18
N ARG A 24 -6.72 -8.23 17.90
CA ARG A 24 -7.65 -7.12 17.70
C ARG A 24 -7.05 -5.77 18.05
N GLY A 25 -6.04 -5.76 18.92
CA GLY A 25 -5.37 -4.53 19.28
C GLY A 25 -4.33 -4.07 18.30
N ALA A 26 -4.08 -4.83 17.23
CA ALA A 26 -3.12 -4.43 16.23
C ALA A 26 -3.56 -3.14 15.55
N ASP A 27 -2.63 -2.24 15.36
CA ASP A 27 -2.90 -0.92 14.81
C ASP A 27 -2.41 -0.90 13.35
N LEU A 28 -3.36 -0.81 12.43
CA LEU A 28 -3.03 -0.79 11.00
C LEU A 28 -2.32 0.48 10.59
N ASP A 29 -2.53 1.58 11.31
CA ASP A 29 -1.86 2.83 10.97
C ASP A 29 -0.34 2.67 11.01
N ASN A 30 0.15 1.75 11.83
CA ASN A 30 1.58 1.54 11.96
C ASN A 30 2.19 0.83 10.75
N ILE A 31 1.38 0.28 9.85
CA ILE A 31 1.92 -0.41 8.68
C ILE A 31 1.89 0.44 7.42
N ILE A 32 1.16 1.54 7.42
CA ILE A 32 1.04 2.37 6.22
C ILE A 32 2.37 2.97 5.83
N LYS A 33 3.05 3.60 6.79
CA LYS A 33 4.29 4.29 6.49
C LYS A 33 5.39 3.32 6.03
N PRO A 34 5.61 2.19 6.71
CA PRO A 34 6.59 1.22 6.21
C PRO A 34 6.27 0.71 4.80
N ILE A 35 5.00 0.52 4.49
CA ILE A 35 4.60 0.07 3.16
C ILE A 35 4.96 1.12 2.12
N LEU A 36 4.61 2.37 2.36
CA LEU A 36 4.92 3.45 1.42
C LEU A 36 6.42 3.64 1.28
N ASP A 37 7.16 3.55 2.39
CA ASP A 37 8.61 3.66 2.34
C ASP A 37 9.22 2.54 1.50
N THR A 38 8.67 1.34 1.61
CA THR A 38 9.13 0.20 0.82
C THR A 38 8.94 0.47 -0.67
N TYR A 39 7.76 0.99 -1.05
CA TYR A 39 7.51 1.29 -2.45
C TYR A 39 8.42 2.39 -2.96
N GLN A 40 8.71 3.40 -2.14
CA GLN A 40 9.65 4.44 -2.54
C GLN A 40 11.05 3.90 -2.74
N GLY A 41 11.42 2.89 -1.98
CA GLY A 41 12.74 2.26 -2.12
C GLY A 41 12.84 1.37 -3.34
N ILE A 42 11.72 0.80 -3.80
CA ILE A 42 11.71 -0.09 -4.94
C ILE A 42 11.56 0.67 -6.26
N PHE A 43 10.69 1.69 -6.26
CA PHE A 43 10.36 2.43 -7.47
C PHE A 43 10.86 3.86 -7.35
N GLU A 44 11.84 4.22 -8.14
CA GLU A 44 12.39 5.57 -8.09
C GLU A 44 11.34 6.63 -8.43
N GLU A 45 10.43 6.29 -9.31
CA GLU A 45 9.42 7.23 -9.77
C GLU A 45 8.26 7.38 -8.79
N PHE A 46 8.18 6.50 -7.82
CA PHE A 46 7.10 6.57 -6.84
C PHE A 46 7.42 7.61 -5.77
N ASN A 47 6.40 8.37 -5.42
CA ASN A 47 6.49 9.37 -4.36
C ASN A 47 5.15 9.35 -3.66
N ASP A 48 5.15 9.41 -2.33
CA ASP A 48 3.91 9.35 -1.59
C ASP A 48 2.99 10.54 -1.88
N ASN A 49 3.50 11.60 -2.48
CA ASN A 49 2.64 12.70 -2.95
C ASN A 49 1.69 12.25 -4.06
N LYS A 50 2.00 11.14 -4.72
CA LYS A 50 1.13 10.61 -5.78
C LYS A 50 -0.03 9.80 -5.23
N VAL A 51 0.00 9.48 -3.96
CA VAL A 51 -1.07 8.71 -3.34
C VAL A 51 -2.18 9.67 -2.95
N TYR A 52 -3.33 9.56 -3.62
CA TYR A 52 -4.44 10.45 -3.34
C TYR A 52 -5.47 9.81 -2.41
N HIS A 53 -5.43 8.50 -2.28
CA HIS A 53 -6.40 7.81 -1.44
C HIS A 53 -5.80 6.51 -0.93
N ILE A 54 -6.00 6.22 0.33
CA ILE A 54 -5.61 4.95 0.94
C ILE A 54 -6.83 4.39 1.62
N GLU A 55 -7.20 3.18 1.24
CA GLU A 55 -8.27 2.45 1.91
C GLU A 55 -7.64 1.33 2.72
N LEU A 56 -7.98 1.27 3.98
CA LEU A 56 -7.36 0.37 4.92
C LEU A 56 -8.43 -0.51 5.56
N THR A 57 -8.27 -1.81 5.43
CA THR A 57 -9.22 -2.78 5.98
C THR A 57 -8.47 -3.73 6.90
N LYS A 58 -9.05 -3.98 8.05
CA LYS A 58 -8.49 -4.93 9.01
C LYS A 58 -9.42 -6.13 9.13
N LYS A 59 -8.85 -7.32 9.03
CA LYS A 59 -9.57 -8.56 9.27
C LYS A 59 -8.89 -9.32 10.39
N ILE A 60 -9.69 -10.01 11.19
CA ILE A 60 -9.15 -10.83 12.27
C ILE A 60 -9.02 -12.24 11.74
N VAL A 61 -7.82 -12.79 11.82
CA VAL A 61 -7.52 -14.14 11.35
C VAL A 61 -6.86 -14.92 12.47
N LYS A 62 -6.69 -16.22 12.27
CA LYS A 62 -6.01 -17.07 13.24
C LYS A 62 -4.53 -16.76 13.27
N LYS A 63 -3.92 -16.96 14.43
CA LYS A 63 -2.48 -16.83 14.56
C LYS A 63 -1.79 -17.75 13.58
N GLY A 64 -0.83 -17.22 12.86
CA GLY A 64 -0.12 -17.94 11.83
C GLY A 64 -0.69 -17.73 10.43
N GLU A 65 -1.87 -17.11 10.33
CA GLU A 65 -2.51 -16.83 9.05
C GLU A 65 -2.50 -15.34 8.72
N GLU A 66 -1.71 -14.58 9.43
CA GLU A 66 -1.62 -13.13 9.20
C GLU A 66 -1.11 -12.86 7.80
N TYR A 67 -1.59 -11.76 7.22
CA TYR A 67 -1.19 -11.39 5.88
C TYR A 67 -1.37 -9.90 5.68
N ILE A 68 -0.70 -9.39 4.64
CA ILE A 68 -0.93 -8.03 4.15
C ILE A 68 -1.12 -8.11 2.66
N SER A 69 -2.21 -7.54 2.20
CA SER A 69 -2.53 -7.47 0.78
C SER A 69 -2.52 -6.00 0.36
N VAL A 70 -1.78 -5.69 -0.69
CA VAL A 70 -1.70 -4.32 -1.20
C VAL A 70 -2.13 -4.34 -2.64
N HIS A 71 -3.09 -3.49 -2.96
CA HIS A 71 -3.60 -3.34 -4.31
C HIS A 71 -3.49 -1.87 -4.70
N ILE A 72 -2.95 -1.62 -5.87
CA ILE A 72 -2.70 -0.25 -6.33
C ILE A 72 -3.50 -0.03 -7.60
N ASN A 73 -4.32 1.01 -7.59
CA ASN A 73 -5.10 1.41 -8.75
C ASN A 73 -4.68 2.80 -9.18
N GLU A 74 -4.60 2.99 -10.48
CA GLU A 74 -4.32 4.30 -11.04
C GLU A 74 -5.59 5.14 -11.00
N SER A 75 -5.44 6.41 -10.65
CA SER A 75 -6.57 7.33 -10.65
C SER A 75 -7.00 7.62 -12.07
N GLU A 76 -8.28 7.52 -12.32
CA GLU A 76 -8.82 7.83 -13.63
C GLU A 76 -9.24 9.28 -13.76
N SER A 77 -9.17 10.02 -12.70
CA SER A 77 -9.61 11.40 -12.78
C SER A 77 -8.51 12.24 -13.40
N SER A 78 -8.33 12.06 -14.65
CA SER A 78 -7.35 12.85 -15.38
C SER A 78 -7.85 14.24 -15.69
N THR A 79 -8.97 14.55 -15.21
CA THR A 79 -9.52 15.90 -15.42
C THR A 79 -9.06 16.82 -14.34
#